data_72c1c7a0f8c119cbded8e90367065d7a
#
_entry.id   72c1c7a0f8c119cbded8e90367065d7a
#
_cell.length_a   1.000
_cell.length_b   1.000
_cell.length_c   1.000
_cell.angle_alpha   90.00
_cell.angle_beta   90.00
_cell.angle_gamma   90.00
#
_symmetry.space_group_name_H-M   'P 1'
#
loop_
_entity.id
_entity.type
_entity.pdbx_description
1 polymer ?
#
loop_
_entity_poly.entity_id
_entity_poly.type
_entity_poly.pdbx_seq_one_letter_code
_entity_poly.pdbx_strand_id
1 'polypeptide(L)'
;MTGQARFTHMQDGTQEDWAVIAADFSAYARQLPARILTHLKLLEGDFGGFPVDRLTHSLQTASRAWRDGRDEEYVICALLHDIGDTLGSYNHPDIAAAILKPFVSAENLWMVEKHGIFQGYYFFHYLGMDRHLREQFREHPQYLATIEFCAKYDAAAFDPDYESLPLSFFEPMMERVFAQPRQSIYKAATAQNQTA
;
A
#
# COMPACT_ATOMS: atom_id res chain seq x y z
N MET A 1 -32.35 -6.98 -4.93
CA MET A 1 -32.73 -8.02 -3.94
C MET A 1 -31.63 -8.04 -2.89
N THR A 2 -31.94 -7.51 -1.71
CA THR A 2 -31.05 -7.58 -0.53
C THR A 2 -31.37 -8.88 0.21
N GLY A 3 -30.85 -9.97 -0.27
CA GLY A 3 -30.95 -11.26 0.42
C GLY A 3 -29.62 -11.57 1.10
N GLN A 4 -29.65 -12.44 2.10
CA GLN A 4 -28.47 -13.07 2.70
C GLN A 4 -28.46 -14.55 2.32
N ALA A 5 -27.26 -15.10 2.16
CA ALA A 5 -27.09 -16.54 2.05
C ALA A 5 -27.63 -17.24 3.31
N ARG A 6 -28.17 -18.45 3.15
CA ARG A 6 -28.89 -19.16 4.23
C ARG A 6 -28.12 -20.31 4.83
N PHE A 7 -27.00 -20.70 4.24
CA PHE A 7 -26.19 -21.78 4.76
C PHE A 7 -25.46 -21.41 6.07
N THR A 8 -25.22 -22.40 6.90
CA THR A 8 -24.41 -22.29 8.13
C THR A 8 -23.04 -22.93 7.99
N HIS A 9 -22.86 -23.76 6.96
CA HIS A 9 -21.58 -24.35 6.56
C HIS A 9 -21.36 -24.10 5.07
N MET A 10 -20.17 -23.71 4.65
CA MET A 10 -19.88 -23.34 3.26
C MET A 10 -20.21 -24.43 2.24
N GLN A 11 -20.06 -25.70 2.63
CA GLN A 11 -20.38 -26.86 1.78
C GLN A 11 -21.87 -26.99 1.43
N ASP A 12 -22.75 -26.38 2.23
CA ASP A 12 -24.20 -26.44 2.06
C ASP A 12 -24.74 -25.26 1.21
N GLY A 13 -23.84 -24.37 0.75
CA GLY A 13 -24.18 -23.21 -0.06
C GLY A 13 -24.69 -23.60 -1.44
N THR A 14 -25.84 -23.04 -1.83
CA THR A 14 -26.44 -23.20 -3.15
C THR A 14 -25.92 -22.20 -4.16
N GLN A 15 -26.21 -22.39 -5.44
CA GLN A 15 -25.81 -21.44 -6.48
C GLN A 15 -26.48 -20.07 -6.26
N GLU A 16 -27.71 -20.05 -5.76
CA GLU A 16 -28.43 -18.81 -5.42
C GLU A 16 -27.76 -18.08 -4.26
N ASP A 17 -27.29 -18.78 -3.24
CA ASP A 17 -26.55 -18.17 -2.13
C ASP A 17 -25.25 -17.54 -2.63
N TRP A 18 -24.49 -18.25 -3.48
CA TRP A 18 -23.25 -17.73 -4.05
C TRP A 18 -23.48 -16.56 -5.01
N ALA A 19 -24.60 -16.50 -5.72
CA ALA A 19 -24.96 -15.34 -6.55
C ALA A 19 -25.18 -14.07 -5.72
N VAL A 20 -25.85 -14.19 -4.57
CA VAL A 20 -26.04 -13.10 -3.61
C VAL A 20 -24.69 -12.64 -3.05
N ILE A 21 -23.86 -13.58 -2.61
CA ILE A 21 -22.52 -13.28 -2.06
C ILE A 21 -21.63 -12.59 -3.11
N ALA A 22 -21.64 -13.06 -4.36
CA ALA A 22 -20.84 -12.49 -5.43
C ALA A 22 -21.26 -11.05 -5.77
N ALA A 23 -22.56 -10.76 -5.75
CA ALA A 23 -23.07 -9.40 -5.98
C ALA A 23 -22.64 -8.44 -4.86
N ASP A 24 -22.80 -8.86 -3.61
CA ASP A 24 -22.36 -8.11 -2.43
C ASP A 24 -20.84 -7.91 -2.41
N PHE A 25 -20.06 -8.95 -2.69
CA PHE A 25 -18.61 -8.87 -2.76
C PHE A 25 -18.15 -7.84 -3.80
N SER A 26 -18.78 -7.81 -4.97
CA SER A 26 -18.45 -6.85 -6.02
C SER A 26 -18.72 -5.39 -5.58
N ALA A 27 -19.82 -5.16 -4.87
CA ALA A 27 -20.12 -3.84 -4.32
C ALA A 27 -19.15 -3.43 -3.20
N TYR A 28 -18.83 -4.37 -2.32
CA TYR A 28 -17.87 -4.17 -1.25
C TYR A 28 -16.44 -3.91 -1.79
N ALA A 29 -16.01 -4.67 -2.80
CA ALA A 29 -14.69 -4.51 -3.41
C ALA A 29 -14.50 -3.13 -4.06
N ARG A 30 -15.53 -2.57 -4.70
CA ARG A 30 -15.47 -1.21 -5.26
C ARG A 30 -15.24 -0.11 -4.22
N GLN A 31 -15.57 -0.35 -2.96
CA GLN A 31 -15.36 0.59 -1.86
C GLN A 31 -13.96 0.45 -1.21
N LEU A 32 -13.08 -0.39 -1.75
CA LEU A 32 -11.76 -0.63 -1.19
C LEU A 32 -10.93 0.67 -1.07
N PRO A 33 -10.85 1.56 -2.05
CA PRO A 33 -10.10 2.82 -1.93
C PRO A 33 -10.55 3.65 -0.72
N ALA A 34 -11.84 3.82 -0.52
CA ALA A 34 -12.39 4.59 0.60
C ALA A 34 -12.05 3.96 1.96
N ARG A 35 -12.06 2.61 2.06
CA ARG A 35 -11.66 1.92 3.29
C ARG A 35 -10.16 2.06 3.58
N ILE A 36 -9.31 1.99 2.55
CA ILE A 36 -7.87 2.20 2.69
C ILE A 36 -7.59 3.62 3.16
N LEU A 37 -8.25 4.63 2.58
CA LEU A 37 -8.12 6.02 3.01
C LEU A 37 -8.60 6.24 4.45
N THR A 38 -9.69 5.57 4.85
CA THR A 38 -10.16 5.60 6.24
C THR A 38 -9.12 4.98 7.19
N HIS A 39 -8.48 3.89 6.77
CA HIS A 39 -7.42 3.26 7.57
C HIS A 39 -6.17 4.14 7.64
N LEU A 40 -5.75 4.74 6.53
CA LEU A 40 -4.60 5.66 6.48
C LEU A 40 -4.76 6.83 7.46
N LYS A 41 -5.97 7.35 7.65
CA LYS A 41 -6.27 8.42 8.62
C LYS A 41 -6.02 8.01 10.09
N LEU A 42 -5.89 6.73 10.41
CA LEU A 42 -5.52 6.28 11.75
C LEU A 42 -4.06 6.62 12.11
N LEU A 43 -3.26 6.99 11.13
CA LEU A 43 -1.88 7.48 11.33
C LEU A 43 -1.84 8.94 11.82
N GLU A 44 -2.97 9.69 11.75
CA GLU A 44 -3.06 11.08 12.18
C GLU A 44 -2.84 11.20 13.70
N GLY A 45 -1.99 12.14 14.09
CA GLY A 45 -1.68 12.41 15.50
C GLY A 45 -0.71 11.41 16.15
N ASP A 46 -0.28 10.34 15.45
CA ASP A 46 0.75 9.43 15.93
C ASP A 46 2.14 9.89 15.42
N PHE A 47 2.85 10.60 16.27
CA PHE A 47 4.18 11.13 15.98
C PHE A 47 5.29 10.08 16.10
N GLY A 48 5.12 9.03 16.90
CA GLY A 48 6.15 8.01 17.12
C GLY A 48 7.53 8.57 17.55
N GLY A 49 7.58 9.81 18.08
CA GLY A 49 8.82 10.54 18.41
C GLY A 49 9.42 11.35 17.25
N PHE A 50 8.82 11.35 16.08
CA PHE A 50 9.25 12.14 14.90
C PHE A 50 8.72 13.59 14.94
N PRO A 51 9.32 14.51 14.15
CA PRO A 51 8.87 15.91 14.07
C PRO A 51 7.46 16.11 13.51
N VAL A 52 6.99 15.17 12.69
CA VAL A 52 5.65 15.15 12.09
C VAL A 52 4.94 13.84 12.43
N ASP A 53 3.61 13.82 12.38
CA ASP A 53 2.87 12.57 12.54
C ASP A 53 2.99 11.67 11.30
N ARG A 54 2.63 10.40 11.45
CA ARG A 54 2.78 9.38 10.40
C ARG A 54 1.92 9.66 9.16
N LEU A 55 0.74 10.28 9.33
CA LEU A 55 -0.08 10.70 8.18
C LEU A 55 0.60 11.84 7.42
N THR A 56 1.12 12.83 8.14
CA THR A 56 1.87 13.94 7.54
C THR A 56 3.12 13.43 6.82
N HIS A 57 3.86 12.47 7.39
CA HIS A 57 4.97 11.79 6.72
C HIS A 57 4.53 11.14 5.39
N SER A 58 3.45 10.37 5.40
CA SER A 58 2.89 9.73 4.20
C SER A 58 2.49 10.76 3.13
N LEU A 59 1.84 11.87 3.54
CA LEU A 59 1.46 12.97 2.65
C LEU A 59 2.68 13.70 2.08
N GLN A 60 3.72 13.94 2.87
CA GLN A 60 4.97 14.54 2.40
C GLN A 60 5.66 13.65 1.37
N THR A 61 5.78 12.35 1.67
CA THR A 61 6.41 11.37 0.79
C THR A 61 5.72 11.33 -0.58
N ALA A 62 4.39 11.24 -0.59
CA ALA A 62 3.59 11.25 -1.82
C ALA A 62 3.66 12.60 -2.55
N SER A 63 3.63 13.73 -1.83
CA SER A 63 3.71 15.07 -2.41
C SER A 63 5.05 15.33 -3.09
N ARG A 64 6.15 14.84 -2.49
CA ARG A 64 7.49 14.92 -3.09
C ARG A 64 7.59 14.10 -4.37
N ALA A 65 7.08 12.87 -4.33
CA ALA A 65 7.05 12.00 -5.51
C ALA A 65 6.22 12.61 -6.65
N TRP A 66 5.04 13.17 -6.34
CA TRP A 66 4.20 13.85 -7.32
C TRP A 66 4.88 15.07 -7.95
N ARG A 67 5.50 15.95 -7.13
CA ARG A 67 6.20 17.14 -7.61
C ARG A 67 7.45 16.82 -8.43
N ASP A 68 8.06 15.65 -8.22
CA ASP A 68 9.18 15.12 -9.02
C ASP A 68 8.71 14.44 -10.32
N GLY A 69 7.40 14.44 -10.61
CA GLY A 69 6.82 13.93 -11.86
C GLY A 69 6.67 12.41 -11.91
N ARG A 70 6.62 11.72 -10.76
CA ARG A 70 6.32 10.29 -10.72
C ARG A 70 4.88 10.04 -11.13
N ASP A 71 4.63 8.87 -11.72
CA ASP A 71 3.28 8.45 -12.11
C ASP A 71 2.37 8.18 -10.91
N GLU A 72 1.07 8.08 -11.15
CA GLU A 72 0.07 7.91 -10.09
C GLU A 72 0.26 6.63 -9.28
N GLU A 73 0.70 5.53 -9.92
CA GLU A 73 0.95 4.28 -9.22
C GLU A 73 2.07 4.43 -8.19
N TYR A 74 3.18 5.04 -8.61
CA TYR A 74 4.31 5.33 -7.73
C TYR A 74 3.91 6.26 -6.58
N VAL A 75 3.16 7.33 -6.88
CA VAL A 75 2.67 8.29 -5.88
C VAL A 75 1.77 7.62 -4.85
N ILE A 76 0.89 6.71 -5.26
CA ILE A 76 0.03 5.96 -4.33
C ILE A 76 0.84 4.95 -3.53
N CYS A 77 1.87 4.33 -4.10
CA CYS A 77 2.82 3.51 -3.33
C CYS A 77 3.54 4.36 -2.27
N ALA A 78 3.98 5.57 -2.61
CA ALA A 78 4.58 6.51 -1.68
C ALA A 78 3.61 6.97 -0.57
N LEU A 79 2.33 7.18 -0.90
CA LEU A 79 1.30 7.53 0.09
C LEU A 79 1.03 6.40 1.10
N LEU A 80 1.09 5.16 0.64
CA LEU A 80 0.66 4.00 1.42
C LEU A 80 1.81 3.17 2.00
N HIS A 81 3.08 3.57 1.80
CA HIS A 81 4.23 2.72 2.18
C HIS A 81 4.24 2.36 3.67
N ASP A 82 3.78 3.26 4.53
CA ASP A 82 3.71 3.11 5.99
C ASP A 82 2.30 2.80 6.54
N ILE A 83 1.31 2.55 5.68
CA ILE A 83 -0.07 2.27 6.13
C ILE A 83 -0.16 1.07 7.09
N GLY A 84 0.83 0.19 7.05
CA GLY A 84 0.92 -0.98 7.91
C GLY A 84 1.28 -0.68 9.37
N ASP A 85 1.75 0.51 9.71
CA ASP A 85 2.25 0.84 11.07
C ASP A 85 1.21 0.63 12.16
N THR A 86 -0.06 0.90 11.88
CA THR A 86 -1.17 0.68 12.84
C THR A 86 -1.52 -0.79 13.05
N LEU A 87 -1.11 -1.69 12.13
CA LEU A 87 -1.47 -3.10 12.14
C LEU A 87 -0.29 -4.01 12.49
N GLY A 88 0.93 -3.62 12.15
CA GLY A 88 2.12 -4.43 12.34
C GLY A 88 3.39 -3.60 12.36
N SER A 89 3.64 -2.90 13.46
CA SER A 89 4.78 -2.00 13.64
C SER A 89 6.16 -2.68 13.43
N TYR A 90 6.24 -4.01 13.54
CA TYR A 90 7.46 -4.76 13.30
C TYR A 90 7.69 -5.13 11.82
N ASN A 91 6.63 -5.12 11.01
CA ASN A 91 6.66 -5.51 9.60
C ASN A 91 5.69 -4.68 8.74
N HIS A 92 5.52 -3.40 9.04
CA HIS A 92 4.63 -2.50 8.31
C HIS A 92 4.84 -2.52 6.77
N PRO A 93 6.08 -2.68 6.24
CA PRO A 93 6.28 -2.74 4.79
C PRO A 93 5.59 -3.95 4.15
N ASP A 94 5.58 -5.11 4.83
CA ASP A 94 4.92 -6.31 4.33
C ASP A 94 3.40 -6.13 4.25
N ILE A 95 2.81 -5.43 5.24
CA ILE A 95 1.37 -5.12 5.26
C ILE A 95 1.02 -4.16 4.12
N ALA A 96 1.77 -3.07 3.96
CA ALA A 96 1.60 -2.14 2.86
C ALA A 96 1.71 -2.85 1.50
N ALA A 97 2.74 -3.68 1.33
CA ALA A 97 2.93 -4.48 0.14
C ALA A 97 1.77 -5.46 -0.11
N ALA A 98 1.23 -6.12 0.93
CA ALA A 98 0.08 -7.02 0.79
C ALA A 98 -1.18 -6.31 0.29
N ILE A 99 -1.44 -5.07 0.76
CA ILE A 99 -2.55 -4.23 0.29
C ILE A 99 -2.36 -3.84 -1.18
N LEU A 100 -1.15 -3.44 -1.57
CA LEU A 100 -0.83 -2.94 -2.90
C LEU A 100 -0.67 -4.05 -3.95
N LYS A 101 -0.23 -5.24 -3.54
CA LYS A 101 0.12 -6.36 -4.42
C LYS A 101 -0.87 -6.65 -5.55
N PRO A 102 -2.20 -6.62 -5.34
CA PRO A 102 -3.13 -6.87 -6.44
C PRO A 102 -3.14 -5.79 -7.52
N PHE A 103 -2.63 -4.58 -7.27
CA PHE A 103 -2.95 -3.39 -8.06
C PHE A 103 -1.74 -2.76 -8.74
N VAL A 104 -0.54 -2.96 -8.20
CA VAL A 104 0.68 -2.26 -8.64
C VAL A 104 1.64 -3.18 -9.39
N SER A 105 2.61 -2.59 -10.06
CA SER A 105 3.71 -3.28 -10.73
C SER A 105 4.60 -4.03 -9.74
N ALA A 106 5.35 -5.02 -10.24
CA ALA A 106 6.31 -5.75 -9.42
C ALA A 106 7.42 -4.84 -8.88
N GLU A 107 7.79 -3.84 -9.66
CA GLU A 107 8.82 -2.85 -9.35
C GLU A 107 8.41 -1.99 -8.15
N ASN A 108 7.23 -1.38 -8.22
CA ASN A 108 6.70 -0.55 -7.14
C ASN A 108 6.36 -1.38 -5.90
N LEU A 109 5.85 -2.60 -6.08
CA LEU A 109 5.61 -3.53 -4.98
C LEU A 109 6.89 -3.85 -4.20
N TRP A 110 7.97 -4.18 -4.93
CA TRP A 110 9.25 -4.50 -4.32
C TRP A 110 9.84 -3.30 -3.55
N MET A 111 9.72 -2.11 -4.11
CA MET A 111 10.12 -0.85 -3.47
C MET A 111 9.43 -0.68 -2.12
N VAL A 112 8.10 -0.82 -2.07
CA VAL A 112 7.33 -0.72 -0.83
C VAL A 112 7.71 -1.83 0.16
N GLU A 113 7.81 -3.07 -0.30
CA GLU A 113 8.16 -4.21 0.56
C GLU A 113 9.53 -4.07 1.21
N LYS A 114 10.49 -3.44 0.53
CA LYS A 114 11.88 -3.36 1.00
C LYS A 114 12.25 -2.00 1.61
N HIS A 115 11.39 -0.97 1.49
CA HIS A 115 11.75 0.38 1.92
C HIS A 115 12.28 0.44 3.36
N GLY A 116 11.73 -0.29 4.31
CA GLY A 116 12.17 -0.26 5.71
C GLY A 116 13.63 -0.71 5.89
N ILE A 117 14.09 -1.73 5.13
CA ILE A 117 15.51 -2.14 5.14
C ILE A 117 16.38 -1.07 4.50
N PHE A 118 15.90 -0.44 3.42
CA PHE A 118 16.65 0.62 2.73
C PHE A 118 16.70 1.91 3.54
N GLN A 119 15.61 2.28 4.20
CA GLN A 119 15.52 3.39 5.14
C GLN A 119 16.44 3.19 6.33
N GLY A 120 16.61 1.96 6.81
CA GLY A 120 17.52 1.58 7.88
C GLY A 120 18.96 2.05 7.68
N TYR A 121 19.38 2.30 6.43
CA TYR A 121 20.69 2.90 6.15
C TYR A 121 20.93 4.19 6.92
N TYR A 122 19.90 4.98 7.19
CA TYR A 122 19.99 6.27 7.85
C TYR A 122 20.06 6.17 9.37
N PHE A 123 19.48 5.11 10.00
CA PHE A 123 19.32 5.08 11.45
C PHE A 123 19.70 3.77 12.15
N PHE A 124 19.84 2.63 11.45
CA PHE A 124 20.13 1.33 12.07
C PHE A 124 21.38 1.34 12.95
N HIS A 125 22.42 2.06 12.54
CA HIS A 125 23.67 2.15 13.32
C HIS A 125 23.48 2.81 14.69
N TYR A 126 22.46 3.70 14.86
CA TYR A 126 22.13 4.27 16.17
C TYR A 126 21.43 3.26 17.09
N LEU A 127 20.85 2.20 16.51
CA LEU A 127 20.16 1.10 17.22
C LEU A 127 21.07 -0.13 17.39
N GLY A 128 22.36 -0.04 17.05
CA GLY A 128 23.30 -1.16 17.10
C GLY A 128 23.08 -2.22 16.01
N MET A 129 22.35 -1.88 14.95
CA MET A 129 22.08 -2.73 13.79
C MET A 129 23.01 -2.37 12.63
N ASP A 130 23.16 -3.29 11.69
CA ASP A 130 23.93 -3.03 10.47
C ASP A 130 23.16 -2.14 9.49
N ARG A 131 23.65 -0.91 9.29
CA ARG A 131 23.08 0.02 8.30
C ARG A 131 23.23 -0.44 6.85
N HIS A 132 24.12 -1.39 6.57
CA HIS A 132 24.39 -1.90 5.24
C HIS A 132 23.53 -3.12 4.85
N LEU A 133 22.51 -3.48 5.64
CA LEU A 133 21.62 -4.60 5.34
C LEU A 133 21.02 -4.55 3.93
N ARG A 134 20.78 -3.36 3.36
CA ARG A 134 20.28 -3.20 1.98
C ARG A 134 21.26 -3.73 0.92
N GLU A 135 22.56 -3.85 1.21
CA GLU A 135 23.60 -4.29 0.25
C GLU A 135 23.39 -5.76 -0.19
N GLN A 136 22.68 -6.57 0.60
CA GLN A 136 22.28 -7.93 0.21
C GLN A 136 21.42 -7.95 -1.08
N PHE A 137 20.81 -6.81 -1.44
CA PHE A 137 19.97 -6.66 -2.63
C PHE A 137 20.67 -5.95 -3.78
N ARG A 138 21.99 -5.74 -3.73
CA ARG A 138 22.75 -4.94 -4.70
C ARG A 138 22.54 -5.37 -6.16
N GLU A 139 22.35 -6.67 -6.40
CA GLU A 139 22.13 -7.23 -7.73
C GLU A 139 20.66 -7.18 -8.19
N HIS A 140 19.74 -6.75 -7.31
CA HIS A 140 18.33 -6.68 -7.66
C HIS A 140 18.07 -5.48 -8.59
N PRO A 141 17.26 -5.64 -9.69
CA PRO A 141 17.01 -4.55 -10.66
C PRO A 141 16.48 -3.27 -10.02
N GLN A 142 15.70 -3.38 -8.94
CA GLN A 142 15.08 -2.25 -8.26
C GLN A 142 15.94 -1.67 -7.11
N TYR A 143 17.17 -2.15 -6.92
CA TYR A 143 18.02 -1.70 -5.83
C TYR A 143 18.25 -0.19 -5.83
N LEU A 144 18.67 0.39 -6.98
CA LEU A 144 18.94 1.82 -7.09
C LEU A 144 17.65 2.66 -7.02
N ALA A 145 16.56 2.17 -7.61
CA ALA A 145 15.26 2.85 -7.54
C ALA A 145 14.73 2.93 -6.10
N THR A 146 14.95 1.88 -5.29
CA THR A 146 14.53 1.90 -3.89
C THR A 146 15.44 2.78 -3.02
N ILE A 147 16.76 2.85 -3.32
CA ILE A 147 17.64 3.86 -2.71
C ILE A 147 17.11 5.27 -3.02
N GLU A 148 16.76 5.53 -4.28
CA GLU A 148 16.23 6.83 -4.70
C GLU A 148 14.93 7.16 -3.96
N PHE A 149 13.99 6.22 -3.87
CA PHE A 149 12.74 6.39 -3.12
C PHE A 149 13.03 6.83 -1.67
N CYS A 150 13.83 6.07 -0.95
CA CYS A 150 14.17 6.38 0.43
C CYS A 150 14.91 7.72 0.56
N ALA A 151 15.86 8.04 -0.34
CA ALA A 151 16.66 9.25 -0.23
C ALA A 151 15.87 10.52 -0.56
N LYS A 152 15.04 10.49 -1.63
CA LYS A 152 14.38 11.69 -2.13
C LYS A 152 13.02 11.96 -1.49
N TYR A 153 12.28 10.90 -1.15
CA TYR A 153 10.88 11.06 -0.76
C TYR A 153 10.66 10.68 0.69
N ASP A 154 11.02 9.47 1.11
CA ASP A 154 10.73 8.91 2.41
C ASP A 154 11.60 9.58 3.52
N ALA A 155 12.93 9.48 3.45
CA ALA A 155 13.82 10.07 4.46
C ALA A 155 13.76 11.62 4.51
N ALA A 156 13.26 12.26 3.47
CA ALA A 156 13.08 13.71 3.42
C ALA A 156 11.72 14.19 3.94
N ALA A 157 10.82 13.27 4.34
CA ALA A 157 9.43 13.56 4.64
C ALA A 157 9.15 13.77 6.15
N PHE A 158 10.04 14.45 6.86
CA PHE A 158 9.93 14.75 8.29
C PHE A 158 10.06 16.25 8.59
N ASP A 159 9.75 17.09 7.63
CA ASP A 159 9.88 18.55 7.73
C ASP A 159 8.54 19.19 8.14
N PRO A 160 8.41 19.78 9.35
CA PRO A 160 7.16 20.39 9.80
C PRO A 160 6.72 21.58 8.95
N ASP A 161 7.65 22.23 8.23
CA ASP A 161 7.39 23.40 7.40
C ASP A 161 7.08 23.03 5.93
N TYR A 162 7.13 21.75 5.57
CA TYR A 162 6.84 21.30 4.22
C TYR A 162 5.34 21.34 3.91
N GLU A 163 4.93 22.11 2.91
CA GLU A 163 3.54 22.17 2.45
C GLU A 163 3.16 20.90 1.65
N SER A 164 2.57 19.93 2.32
CA SER A 164 2.02 18.74 1.70
C SER A 164 0.77 19.04 0.88
N LEU A 165 0.55 18.29 -0.19
CA LEU A 165 -0.76 18.22 -0.82
C LEU A 165 -1.76 17.54 0.13
N PRO A 166 -3.02 17.99 0.19
CA PRO A 166 -4.02 17.39 1.08
C PRO A 166 -4.39 15.98 0.64
N LEU A 167 -4.84 15.15 1.56
CA LEU A 167 -5.25 13.77 1.27
C LEU A 167 -6.28 13.68 0.13
N SER A 168 -7.21 14.65 0.06
CA SER A 168 -8.22 14.75 -1.00
C SER A 168 -7.63 14.90 -2.41
N PHE A 169 -6.40 15.38 -2.53
CA PHE A 169 -5.70 15.44 -3.82
C PHE A 169 -5.39 14.03 -4.36
N PHE A 170 -5.09 13.09 -3.47
CA PHE A 170 -4.72 11.72 -3.82
C PHE A 170 -5.92 10.78 -3.99
N GLU A 171 -7.11 11.14 -3.48
CA GLU A 171 -8.32 10.31 -3.56
C GLU A 171 -8.66 9.85 -4.99
N PRO A 172 -8.68 10.74 -6.03
CA PRO A 172 -8.95 10.30 -7.40
C PRO A 172 -7.88 9.35 -7.97
N MET A 173 -6.61 9.50 -7.55
CA MET A 173 -5.53 8.58 -7.96
C MET A 173 -5.72 7.21 -7.30
N MET A 174 -6.09 7.18 -6.02
CA MET A 174 -6.45 5.95 -5.31
C MET A 174 -7.56 5.19 -6.05
N GLU A 175 -8.64 5.88 -6.45
CA GLU A 175 -9.73 5.26 -7.21
C GLU A 175 -9.24 4.65 -8.52
N ARG A 176 -8.37 5.34 -9.27
CA ARG A 176 -7.83 4.82 -10.53
C ARG A 176 -6.88 3.63 -10.34
N VAL A 177 -5.96 3.72 -9.40
CA VAL A 177 -4.99 2.63 -9.12
C VAL A 177 -5.70 1.38 -8.62
N PHE A 178 -6.72 1.54 -7.78
CA PHE A 178 -7.48 0.42 -7.21
C PHE A 178 -8.71 0.00 -8.02
N ALA A 179 -8.96 0.61 -9.17
CA ALA A 179 -10.15 0.34 -10.00
C ALA A 179 -10.26 -1.12 -10.44
N GLN A 180 -9.12 -1.73 -10.80
CA GLN A 180 -9.08 -3.12 -11.24
C GLN A 180 -7.78 -3.81 -10.78
N PRO A 181 -7.88 -4.93 -10.07
CA PRO A 181 -6.70 -5.69 -9.70
C PRO A 181 -6.01 -6.25 -10.96
N ARG A 182 -4.69 -6.14 -11.03
CA ARG A 182 -3.86 -6.80 -12.06
C ARG A 182 -3.76 -8.29 -11.82
N GLN A 183 -3.74 -8.70 -10.56
CA GLN A 183 -3.68 -10.10 -10.13
C GLN A 183 -4.64 -10.35 -8.96
N SER A 184 -5.27 -11.51 -8.96
CA SER A 184 -6.21 -11.91 -7.91
C SER A 184 -6.45 -13.41 -8.01
N ILE A 185 -6.68 -14.08 -6.88
CA ILE A 185 -7.12 -15.50 -6.85
C ILE A 185 -8.42 -15.69 -7.64
N TYR A 186 -9.30 -14.69 -7.67
CA TYR A 186 -10.56 -14.75 -8.41
C TYR A 186 -10.36 -14.56 -9.94
N LYS A 187 -9.33 -13.82 -10.38
CA LYS A 187 -8.99 -13.70 -11.80
C LYS A 187 -8.41 -15.01 -12.36
N ALA A 188 -7.60 -15.72 -11.60
CA ALA A 188 -7.05 -17.00 -12.00
C ALA A 188 -8.17 -18.05 -12.23
N ALA A 189 -9.20 -18.04 -11.37
CA ALA A 189 -10.34 -18.93 -11.50
C ALA A 189 -11.20 -18.64 -12.75
N THR A 190 -11.38 -17.37 -13.14
CA THR A 190 -12.15 -16.99 -14.34
C THR A 190 -11.42 -17.30 -15.63
N ALA A 191 -10.09 -17.20 -15.68
CA ALA A 191 -9.31 -17.55 -16.87
C ALA A 191 -9.35 -19.06 -17.18
N GLN A 192 -9.39 -19.91 -16.16
CA GLN A 192 -9.51 -21.37 -16.34
C GLN A 192 -10.89 -21.79 -16.86
N ASN A 193 -11.95 -21.04 -16.52
CA ASN A 193 -13.32 -21.34 -16.99
C ASN A 193 -13.62 -20.87 -18.41
N GLN A 194 -12.74 -20.03 -19.01
CA GLN A 194 -12.88 -19.59 -20.42
C GLN A 194 -12.15 -20.50 -21.41
N THR A 195 -11.37 -21.46 -20.93
CA THR A 195 -10.62 -22.44 -21.75
C THR A 195 -11.19 -23.87 -21.65
N ALA A 196 -12.31 -24.07 -20.96
CA ALA A 196 -13.07 -25.31 -20.86
C ALA A 196 -14.42 -25.18 -21.57
#